data_ea1d07ef8b2b9ffe8c397e99a6f8d393
#
_entry.id   ea1d07ef8b2b9ffe8c397e99a6f8d393
#
_cell.length_a   1.000
_cell.length_b   1.000
_cell.length_c   1.000
_cell.angle_alpha   90.00
_cell.angle_beta   90.00
_cell.angle_gamma   90.00
#
_symmetry.space_group_name_H-M   'P 1'
#
loop_
_entity.id
_entity.type
_entity.pdbx_description
1 polymer ?
#
loop_
_entity_poly.entity_id
_entity_poly.type
_entity_poly.pdbx_seq_one_letter_code
_entity_poly.pdbx_strand_id
1 'polypeptide(L)'
;MEHITAQDYIKRLQTAMERNSRGPREIEACCEYAGRLLDARLPVLFDAAHVQSVLRLKEIDWNQAYHVFPISQGVKTRTVTAPSLPLKTRQRWILTEILPRFEVSPRAHGFEPGRSIKTNAELHAGHEYALCLDIHDFFPSIRKESVIRVFLEAGYSRGASSALAEVCCFKKALPQGAPTSPRLSNIIFKELDERLEAMAKRRGITYSRYADDLTFSSHGGMGNILREVERLLRPQGFLLNEEKVHFYGPGVPKRITGLIVQNGSVRVPKEYKRRLKQEIYYCKKYGVLTHLENTGSKKFVHYREYLYGKAYYIHMIEPEVGNIYLEELDQIRWPGFFAGEC
;
A
#
# COMPACT_ATOMS: atom_id res chain seq x y z
N MET A 1 0.33 -29.42 9.24
CA MET A 1 1.10 -29.81 8.03
C MET A 1 2.53 -30.01 8.48
N GLU A 2 3.10 -31.21 8.29
CA GLU A 2 4.50 -31.48 8.59
C GLU A 2 5.39 -30.50 7.81
N HIS A 3 6.29 -29.82 8.49
CA HIS A 3 7.31 -28.96 7.87
C HIS A 3 8.31 -29.84 7.12
N ILE A 4 8.08 -30.00 5.81
CA ILE A 4 9.04 -30.68 4.92
C ILE A 4 10.29 -29.81 4.87
N THR A 5 11.45 -30.39 5.21
CA THR A 5 12.73 -29.66 5.08
C THR A 5 13.09 -29.44 3.61
N ALA A 6 13.95 -28.46 3.32
CA ALA A 6 14.44 -28.23 1.95
C ALA A 6 15.11 -29.49 1.39
N GLN A 7 15.88 -30.22 2.20
CA GLN A 7 16.53 -31.47 1.80
C GLN A 7 15.51 -32.55 1.45
N ASP A 8 14.46 -32.73 2.27
CA ASP A 8 13.39 -33.69 1.98
C ASP A 8 12.62 -33.35 0.68
N TYR A 9 12.38 -32.05 0.45
CA TYR A 9 11.76 -31.58 -0.80
C TYR A 9 12.62 -31.96 -2.01
N ILE A 10 13.92 -31.66 -2.00
CA ILE A 10 14.85 -31.95 -3.09
C ILE A 10 14.93 -33.46 -3.33
N LYS A 11 15.04 -34.30 -2.29
CA LYS A 11 15.06 -35.75 -2.40
C LYS A 11 13.77 -36.29 -3.04
N ARG A 12 12.60 -35.78 -2.65
CA ARG A 12 11.30 -36.15 -3.23
C ARG A 12 11.22 -35.74 -4.71
N LEU A 13 11.70 -34.52 -5.04
CA LEU A 13 11.76 -34.01 -6.40
C LEU A 13 12.61 -34.93 -7.28
N GLN A 14 13.84 -35.22 -6.84
CA GLN A 14 14.75 -36.11 -7.54
C GLN A 14 14.10 -37.48 -7.81
N THR A 15 13.58 -38.14 -6.78
CA THR A 15 12.91 -39.44 -6.91
C THR A 15 11.71 -39.37 -7.87
N ALA A 16 10.93 -38.29 -7.83
CA ALA A 16 9.80 -38.14 -8.74
C ALA A 16 10.25 -37.96 -10.20
N MET A 17 11.32 -37.22 -10.44
CA MET A 17 11.89 -37.04 -11.78
C MET A 17 12.51 -38.30 -12.33
N GLU A 18 13.23 -39.08 -11.52
CA GLU A 18 13.78 -40.40 -11.88
C GLU A 18 12.68 -41.38 -12.29
N ARG A 19 11.57 -41.44 -11.51
CA ARG A 19 10.40 -42.27 -11.85
C ARG A 19 9.75 -41.87 -13.18
N ASN A 20 9.84 -40.61 -13.57
CA ASN A 20 9.35 -40.11 -14.85
C ASN A 20 10.42 -40.13 -15.96
N SER A 21 11.50 -40.90 -15.80
CA SER A 21 12.55 -41.11 -16.78
C SER A 21 13.22 -39.82 -17.28
N ARG A 22 13.36 -38.82 -16.41
CA ARG A 22 14.08 -37.59 -16.75
C ARG A 22 15.59 -37.83 -16.74
N GLY A 23 16.29 -37.13 -17.64
CA GLY A 23 17.75 -37.26 -17.75
C GLY A 23 18.50 -36.67 -16.53
N PRO A 24 19.70 -37.20 -16.19
CA PRO A 24 20.46 -36.74 -15.00
C PRO A 24 20.73 -35.24 -14.97
N ARG A 25 21.07 -34.66 -16.12
CA ARG A 25 21.31 -33.20 -16.24
C ARG A 25 20.04 -32.36 -15.95
N GLU A 26 18.87 -32.84 -16.39
CA GLU A 26 17.60 -32.19 -16.16
C GLU A 26 17.24 -32.24 -14.67
N ILE A 27 17.45 -33.39 -14.02
CA ILE A 27 17.23 -33.59 -12.59
C ILE A 27 18.14 -32.65 -11.79
N GLU A 28 19.43 -32.61 -12.09
CA GLU A 28 20.38 -31.72 -11.43
C GLU A 28 19.97 -30.27 -11.54
N ALA A 29 19.68 -29.76 -12.73
CA ALA A 29 19.26 -28.40 -12.96
C ALA A 29 17.96 -28.03 -12.22
N CYS A 30 16.98 -28.95 -12.18
CA CYS A 30 15.73 -28.72 -11.43
C CYS A 30 15.96 -28.72 -9.91
N CYS A 31 16.84 -29.61 -9.41
CA CYS A 31 17.17 -29.62 -7.97
C CYS A 31 17.94 -28.39 -7.56
N GLU A 32 18.91 -27.92 -8.35
CA GLU A 32 19.62 -26.66 -8.11
C GLU A 32 18.68 -25.45 -8.13
N TYR A 33 17.78 -25.38 -9.12
CA TYR A 33 16.79 -24.33 -9.21
C TYR A 33 15.86 -24.31 -7.98
N ALA A 34 15.33 -25.47 -7.60
CA ALA A 34 14.49 -25.61 -6.42
C ALA A 34 15.25 -25.24 -5.14
N GLY A 35 16.51 -25.67 -5.00
CA GLY A 35 17.39 -25.36 -3.88
C GLY A 35 17.53 -23.86 -3.67
N ARG A 36 17.87 -23.12 -4.73
CA ARG A 36 18.01 -21.64 -4.66
C ARG A 36 16.74 -20.96 -4.18
N LEU A 37 15.56 -21.39 -4.66
CA LEU A 37 14.29 -20.81 -4.20
C LEU A 37 13.98 -21.15 -2.75
N LEU A 38 14.25 -22.37 -2.31
CA LEU A 38 14.06 -22.81 -0.93
C LEU A 38 14.99 -22.08 0.03
N ASP A 39 16.25 -21.86 -0.33
CA ASP A 39 17.22 -21.07 0.44
C ASP A 39 16.75 -19.62 0.59
N ALA A 40 16.15 -19.05 -0.46
CA ALA A 40 15.51 -17.74 -0.43
C ALA A 40 14.14 -17.77 0.29
N ARG A 41 13.71 -18.92 0.80
CA ARG A 41 12.38 -19.15 1.42
C ARG A 41 11.23 -18.78 0.49
N LEU A 42 11.39 -19.04 -0.79
CA LEU A 42 10.39 -18.83 -1.81
C LEU A 42 9.71 -20.15 -2.22
N PRO A 43 8.42 -20.16 -2.55
CA PRO A 43 7.77 -21.32 -3.13
C PRO A 43 8.45 -21.74 -4.42
N VAL A 44 8.65 -23.04 -4.62
CA VAL A 44 9.24 -23.57 -5.85
C VAL A 44 8.20 -23.55 -6.98
N LEU A 45 8.43 -22.73 -7.99
CA LEU A 45 7.59 -22.58 -9.17
C LEU A 45 8.48 -22.66 -10.43
N PHE A 46 8.45 -23.78 -11.13
CA PHE A 46 9.40 -24.07 -12.22
C PHE A 46 9.15 -23.23 -13.48
N ASP A 47 7.89 -23.19 -13.92
CA ASP A 47 7.48 -22.56 -15.17
C ASP A 47 6.04 -22.02 -15.11
N ALA A 48 5.55 -21.52 -16.23
CA ALA A 48 4.20 -20.97 -16.33
C ALA A 48 3.12 -22.04 -16.07
N ALA A 49 3.31 -23.27 -16.53
CA ALA A 49 2.35 -24.35 -16.34
C ALA A 49 2.26 -24.76 -14.87
N HIS A 50 3.40 -24.80 -14.18
CA HIS A 50 3.44 -25.06 -12.74
C HIS A 50 2.76 -23.94 -11.95
N VAL A 51 3.01 -22.66 -12.27
CA VAL A 51 2.29 -21.53 -11.67
C VAL A 51 0.78 -21.64 -11.89
N GLN A 52 0.34 -21.96 -13.12
CA GLN A 52 -1.07 -22.16 -13.44
C GLN A 52 -1.71 -23.28 -12.60
N SER A 53 -0.98 -24.36 -12.38
CA SER A 53 -1.44 -25.50 -11.57
C SER A 53 -1.54 -25.13 -10.09
N VAL A 54 -0.46 -24.60 -9.49
CA VAL A 54 -0.38 -24.25 -8.08
C VAL A 54 -1.42 -23.19 -7.70
N LEU A 55 -1.55 -22.15 -8.53
CA LEU A 55 -2.53 -21.08 -8.31
C LEU A 55 -3.92 -21.42 -8.88
N ARG A 56 -4.12 -22.61 -9.47
CA ARG A 56 -5.39 -23.03 -10.08
C ARG A 56 -5.98 -21.96 -11.00
N LEU A 57 -5.16 -21.40 -11.89
CA LEU A 57 -5.55 -20.27 -12.74
C LEU A 57 -6.62 -20.65 -13.78
N LYS A 58 -6.79 -21.93 -14.09
CA LYS A 58 -7.87 -22.43 -14.97
C LYS A 58 -9.27 -22.21 -14.38
N GLU A 59 -9.38 -22.05 -13.06
CA GLU A 59 -10.65 -21.77 -12.37
C GLU A 59 -11.08 -20.30 -12.47
N ILE A 60 -10.24 -19.41 -13.04
CA ILE A 60 -10.50 -17.99 -13.14
C ILE A 60 -11.11 -17.69 -14.51
N ASP A 61 -12.32 -17.10 -14.51
CA ASP A 61 -12.86 -16.46 -15.70
C ASP A 61 -12.16 -15.10 -15.91
N TRP A 62 -11.19 -15.07 -16.81
CA TRP A 62 -10.40 -13.87 -17.10
C TRP A 62 -11.22 -12.72 -17.68
N ASN A 63 -12.38 -12.97 -18.30
CA ASN A 63 -13.26 -11.94 -18.81
C ASN A 63 -13.96 -11.20 -17.67
N GLN A 64 -14.16 -11.86 -16.53
CA GLN A 64 -14.78 -11.32 -15.32
C GLN A 64 -13.76 -11.18 -14.16
N ALA A 65 -12.48 -11.24 -14.47
CA ALA A 65 -11.42 -11.23 -13.45
C ALA A 65 -11.33 -9.90 -12.69
N TYR A 66 -11.81 -8.80 -13.27
CA TYR A 66 -11.81 -7.48 -12.65
C TYR A 66 -13.14 -6.75 -12.83
N HIS A 67 -13.57 -6.10 -11.76
CA HIS A 67 -14.70 -5.16 -11.77
C HIS A 67 -14.16 -3.73 -11.72
N VAL A 68 -14.52 -2.94 -12.71
CA VAL A 68 -14.09 -1.54 -12.82
C VAL A 68 -15.28 -0.65 -12.48
N PHE A 69 -15.13 0.17 -11.44
CA PHE A 69 -16.20 1.08 -11.01
C PHE A 69 -15.65 2.39 -10.47
N PRO A 70 -16.40 3.50 -10.64
CA PRO A 70 -16.02 4.78 -10.09
C PRO A 70 -16.34 4.85 -8.58
N ILE A 71 -15.43 5.44 -7.81
CA ILE A 71 -15.69 5.85 -6.41
C ILE A 71 -15.61 7.36 -6.33
N SER A 72 -16.71 8.02 -5.94
CA SER A 72 -16.75 9.45 -5.73
C SER A 72 -16.20 9.82 -4.36
N GLN A 73 -15.21 10.69 -4.31
CA GLN A 73 -14.67 11.30 -3.08
C GLN A 73 -14.86 12.82 -3.17
N GLY A 74 -16.02 13.32 -2.74
CA GLY A 74 -16.40 14.71 -2.93
C GLY A 74 -16.58 15.04 -4.42
N VAL A 75 -15.84 16.03 -4.94
CA VAL A 75 -15.90 16.45 -6.35
C VAL A 75 -15.07 15.55 -7.27
N LYS A 76 -14.13 14.78 -6.74
CA LYS A 76 -13.24 13.90 -7.53
C LYS A 76 -13.78 12.49 -7.61
N THR A 77 -13.74 11.90 -8.81
CA THR A 77 -14.08 10.50 -9.07
C THR A 77 -12.80 9.74 -9.35
N ARG A 78 -12.60 8.62 -8.65
CA ARG A 78 -11.48 7.70 -8.88
C ARG A 78 -12.01 6.38 -9.43
N THR A 79 -11.36 5.82 -10.43
CA THR A 79 -11.68 4.50 -10.96
C THR A 79 -10.95 3.43 -10.15
N VAL A 80 -11.70 2.54 -9.51
CA VAL A 80 -11.15 1.38 -8.81
C VAL A 80 -11.33 0.16 -9.69
N THR A 81 -10.27 -0.63 -9.77
CA THR A 81 -10.21 -1.89 -10.52
C THR A 81 -10.03 -3.04 -9.53
N ALA A 82 -11.14 -3.56 -9.01
CA ALA A 82 -11.14 -4.61 -8.00
C ALA A 82 -11.09 -6.00 -8.65
N PRO A 83 -10.17 -6.89 -8.22
CA PRO A 83 -10.16 -8.28 -8.68
C PRO A 83 -11.38 -9.04 -8.15
N SER A 84 -11.89 -9.98 -8.96
CA SER A 84 -12.89 -10.96 -8.53
C SER A 84 -12.37 -11.79 -7.34
N LEU A 85 -13.25 -12.39 -6.56
CA LEU A 85 -12.85 -13.15 -5.38
C LEU A 85 -11.85 -14.29 -5.69
N PRO A 86 -12.04 -15.10 -6.75
CA PRO A 86 -11.04 -16.09 -7.14
C PRO A 86 -9.66 -15.49 -7.43
N LEU A 87 -9.57 -14.43 -8.22
CA LEU A 87 -8.30 -13.77 -8.54
C LEU A 87 -7.68 -13.12 -7.29
N LYS A 88 -8.49 -12.45 -6.49
CA LYS A 88 -8.06 -11.81 -5.23
C LYS A 88 -7.42 -12.81 -4.26
N THR A 89 -7.94 -14.04 -4.19
CA THR A 89 -7.37 -15.11 -3.37
C THR A 89 -5.98 -15.50 -3.86
N ARG A 90 -5.76 -15.62 -5.18
CA ARG A 90 -4.45 -15.94 -5.78
C ARG A 90 -3.45 -14.80 -5.58
N GLN A 91 -3.92 -13.56 -5.74
CA GLN A 91 -3.09 -12.37 -5.45
C GLN A 91 -2.71 -12.29 -3.97
N ARG A 92 -3.62 -12.63 -3.05
CA ARG A 92 -3.29 -12.69 -1.61
C ARG A 92 -2.24 -13.76 -1.32
N TRP A 93 -2.33 -14.93 -1.96
CA TRP A 93 -1.29 -15.96 -1.82
C TRP A 93 0.09 -15.44 -2.26
N ILE A 94 0.18 -14.76 -3.41
CA ILE A 94 1.43 -14.13 -3.85
C ILE A 94 1.91 -13.09 -2.81
N LEU A 95 0.98 -12.29 -2.29
CA LEU A 95 1.30 -11.26 -1.29
C LEU A 95 1.84 -11.86 0.01
N THR A 96 1.35 -13.03 0.44
CA THR A 96 1.77 -13.65 1.72
C THR A 96 2.97 -14.58 1.57
N GLU A 97 3.07 -15.32 0.48
CA GLU A 97 4.09 -16.35 0.32
C GLU A 97 5.36 -15.87 -0.42
N ILE A 98 5.22 -14.89 -1.31
CA ILE A 98 6.33 -14.44 -2.18
C ILE A 98 6.80 -13.04 -1.80
N LEU A 99 5.91 -12.05 -1.79
CA LEU A 99 6.29 -10.63 -1.68
C LEU A 99 6.92 -10.22 -0.34
N PRO A 100 6.73 -10.90 0.81
CA PRO A 100 7.41 -10.54 2.05
C PRO A 100 8.93 -10.77 2.03
N ARG A 101 9.43 -11.53 1.05
CA ARG A 101 10.87 -11.81 0.89
C ARG A 101 11.65 -10.67 0.25
N PHE A 102 10.95 -9.71 -0.32
CA PHE A 102 11.58 -8.55 -0.93
C PHE A 102 11.69 -7.40 0.07
N GLU A 103 12.85 -6.78 0.07
CA GLU A 103 13.07 -5.55 0.81
C GLU A 103 12.41 -4.36 0.12
N VAL A 104 12.00 -3.38 0.91
CA VAL A 104 11.52 -2.09 0.46
C VAL A 104 12.33 -0.97 1.07
N SER A 105 12.26 0.21 0.48
CA SER A 105 12.95 1.38 0.99
C SER A 105 12.52 1.71 2.43
N PRO A 106 13.45 2.07 3.33
CA PRO A 106 13.11 2.60 4.63
C PRO A 106 12.35 3.94 4.55
N ARG A 107 12.33 4.59 3.40
CA ARG A 107 11.61 5.84 3.14
C ARG A 107 10.18 5.66 2.66
N ALA A 108 9.77 4.44 2.31
CA ALA A 108 8.39 4.13 1.96
C ALA A 108 7.57 3.89 3.24
N HIS A 109 6.64 4.80 3.55
CA HIS A 109 5.76 4.71 4.73
C HIS A 109 4.36 4.19 4.40
N GLY A 110 3.92 4.29 3.15
CA GLY A 110 2.66 3.72 2.71
C GLY A 110 2.74 2.21 2.54
N PHE A 111 1.69 1.49 2.98
CA PHE A 111 1.51 0.06 2.78
C PHE A 111 2.51 -0.87 3.49
N GLU A 112 3.30 -0.35 4.42
CA GLU A 112 4.30 -1.13 5.17
C GLU A 112 3.87 -1.35 6.62
N PRO A 113 4.02 -2.57 7.15
CA PRO A 113 3.74 -2.85 8.55
C PRO A 113 4.54 -1.94 9.48
N GLY A 114 3.91 -1.46 10.55
CA GLY A 114 4.53 -0.57 11.53
C GLY A 114 4.75 0.88 11.06
N ARG A 115 4.37 1.22 9.82
CA ARG A 115 4.44 2.57 9.26
C ARG A 115 3.06 3.14 9.01
N SER A 116 2.94 4.46 9.05
CA SER A 116 1.67 5.15 8.93
C SER A 116 1.84 6.58 8.38
N ILE A 117 0.74 7.27 8.13
CA ILE A 117 0.73 8.70 7.82
C ILE A 117 1.38 9.52 8.95
N LYS A 118 1.27 9.07 10.22
CA LYS A 118 1.91 9.70 11.37
C LYS A 118 3.41 9.59 11.29
N THR A 119 3.94 8.36 11.17
CA THR A 119 5.39 8.13 11.05
C THR A 119 6.00 8.83 9.84
N ASN A 120 5.25 8.97 8.74
CA ASN A 120 5.67 9.76 7.57
C ASN A 120 5.75 11.24 7.91
N ALA A 121 4.73 11.82 8.53
CA ALA A 121 4.66 13.23 8.86
C ALA A 121 5.69 13.63 9.95
N GLU A 122 5.95 12.75 10.92
CA GLU A 122 6.91 12.98 12.01
C GLU A 122 8.34 13.19 11.52
N LEU A 123 8.75 12.57 10.42
CA LEU A 123 10.07 12.80 9.80
C LEU A 123 10.27 14.26 9.39
N HIS A 124 9.20 14.97 9.12
CA HIS A 124 9.22 16.35 8.63
C HIS A 124 8.86 17.36 9.73
N ALA A 125 8.61 16.88 10.96
CA ALA A 125 8.35 17.74 12.11
C ALA A 125 9.63 18.54 12.46
N GLY A 126 9.47 19.82 12.69
CA GLY A 126 10.63 20.67 13.01
C GLY A 126 11.31 21.32 11.81
N HIS A 127 11.07 20.86 10.58
CA HIS A 127 11.60 21.53 9.39
C HIS A 127 10.79 22.79 9.02
N GLU A 128 11.46 23.83 8.58
CA GLU A 128 10.84 25.10 8.21
C GLU A 128 10.19 25.05 6.82
N TYR A 129 10.82 24.38 5.90
CA TYR A 129 10.38 24.24 4.51
C TYR A 129 9.88 22.82 4.24
N ALA A 130 8.86 22.67 3.41
CA ALA A 130 8.46 21.39 2.87
C ALA A 130 7.99 21.51 1.42
N LEU A 131 8.23 20.47 0.63
CA LEU A 131 7.73 20.28 -0.72
C LEU A 131 7.00 18.94 -0.75
N CYS A 132 5.72 18.97 -1.05
CA CYS A 132 4.87 17.80 -1.24
C CYS A 132 4.54 17.67 -2.72
N LEU A 133 4.75 16.46 -3.25
CA LEU A 133 4.56 16.11 -4.65
C LEU A 133 3.71 14.85 -4.74
N ASP A 134 2.93 14.72 -5.80
CA ASP A 134 2.07 13.56 -6.06
C ASP A 134 2.46 12.97 -7.43
N ILE A 135 2.59 11.64 -7.49
CA ILE A 135 2.88 10.95 -8.75
C ILE A 135 1.56 10.68 -9.48
N HIS A 136 1.47 11.18 -10.71
CA HIS A 136 0.30 10.97 -11.55
C HIS A 136 0.15 9.48 -11.91
N ASP A 137 -1.06 8.94 -11.74
CA ASP A 137 -1.40 7.54 -12.08
C ASP A 137 -0.39 6.51 -11.59
N PHE A 138 0.04 6.62 -10.31
CA PHE A 138 1.14 5.85 -9.72
C PHE A 138 1.09 4.34 -10.04
N PHE A 139 0.00 3.64 -9.70
CA PHE A 139 -0.13 2.21 -10.01
C PHE A 139 -0.17 1.92 -11.51
N PRO A 140 -0.98 2.63 -12.33
CA PRO A 140 -0.99 2.44 -13.77
C PRO A 140 0.35 2.74 -14.47
N SER A 141 1.20 3.58 -13.88
CA SER A 141 2.55 3.86 -14.40
C SER A 141 3.51 2.69 -14.24
N ILE A 142 3.24 1.76 -13.31
CA ILE A 142 4.05 0.57 -13.10
C ILE A 142 3.62 -0.53 -14.08
N ARG A 143 4.45 -0.75 -15.09
CA ARG A 143 4.19 -1.70 -16.17
C ARG A 143 4.47 -3.15 -15.75
N LYS A 144 3.79 -4.08 -16.42
CA LYS A 144 3.93 -5.53 -16.22
C LYS A 144 5.39 -6.00 -16.34
N GLU A 145 6.17 -5.37 -17.22
CA GLU A 145 7.58 -5.68 -17.42
C GLU A 145 8.40 -5.44 -16.15
N SER A 146 8.10 -4.39 -15.39
CA SER A 146 8.73 -4.14 -14.08
C SER A 146 8.33 -5.20 -13.05
N VAL A 147 7.07 -5.66 -13.08
CA VAL A 147 6.61 -6.76 -12.21
C VAL A 147 7.29 -8.09 -12.56
N ILE A 148 7.46 -8.39 -13.86
CA ILE A 148 8.20 -9.57 -14.31
C ILE A 148 9.65 -9.51 -13.80
N ARG A 149 10.30 -8.35 -13.86
CA ARG A 149 11.67 -8.16 -13.38
C ARG A 149 11.81 -8.47 -11.90
N VAL A 150 10.86 -8.04 -11.05
CA VAL A 150 10.85 -8.39 -9.62
C VAL A 150 10.93 -9.90 -9.41
N PHE A 151 10.11 -10.67 -10.11
CA PHE A 151 10.12 -12.13 -9.95
C PHE A 151 11.36 -12.79 -10.57
N LEU A 152 11.93 -12.25 -11.65
CA LEU A 152 13.19 -12.69 -12.21
C LEU A 152 14.36 -12.48 -11.25
N GLU A 153 14.44 -11.33 -10.62
CA GLU A 153 15.47 -10.98 -9.62
C GLU A 153 15.38 -11.84 -8.37
N ALA A 154 14.18 -12.36 -8.04
CA ALA A 154 13.99 -13.36 -6.99
C ALA A 154 14.51 -14.76 -7.36
N GLY A 155 14.90 -14.99 -8.62
CA GLY A 155 15.40 -16.26 -9.11
C GLY A 155 14.37 -17.15 -9.81
N TYR A 156 13.14 -16.67 -10.01
CA TYR A 156 12.14 -17.40 -10.79
C TYR A 156 12.51 -17.48 -12.28
N SER A 157 12.14 -18.58 -12.94
CA SER A 157 12.26 -18.71 -14.39
C SER A 157 11.44 -17.64 -15.12
N ARG A 158 11.79 -17.34 -16.36
CA ARG A 158 11.05 -16.37 -17.19
C ARG A 158 9.57 -16.74 -17.34
N GLY A 159 9.27 -18.04 -17.48
CA GLY A 159 7.89 -18.53 -17.59
C GLY A 159 7.11 -18.32 -16.29
N ALA A 160 7.68 -18.69 -15.15
CA ALA A 160 7.06 -18.48 -13.84
C ALA A 160 6.87 -16.99 -13.54
N SER A 161 7.89 -16.15 -13.77
CA SER A 161 7.83 -14.71 -13.57
C SER A 161 6.75 -14.04 -14.40
N SER A 162 6.61 -14.43 -15.68
CA SER A 162 5.58 -13.91 -16.56
C SER A 162 4.17 -14.30 -16.09
N ALA A 163 3.98 -15.55 -15.65
CA ALA A 163 2.70 -16.04 -15.15
C ALA A 163 2.31 -15.37 -13.82
N LEU A 164 3.25 -15.18 -12.89
CA LEU A 164 3.02 -14.45 -11.64
C LEU A 164 2.65 -12.98 -11.90
N ALA A 165 3.35 -12.32 -12.84
CA ALA A 165 3.05 -10.95 -13.22
C ALA A 165 1.68 -10.82 -13.90
N GLU A 166 1.23 -11.82 -14.67
CA GLU A 166 -0.13 -11.84 -15.25
C GLU A 166 -1.20 -11.81 -14.17
N VAL A 167 -1.03 -12.59 -13.11
CA VAL A 167 -1.95 -12.61 -11.96
C VAL A 167 -2.00 -11.27 -11.24
N CYS A 168 -0.88 -10.53 -11.18
CA CYS A 168 -0.78 -9.26 -10.46
C CYS A 168 -1.20 -8.02 -11.27
N CYS A 169 -1.28 -8.12 -12.60
CA CYS A 169 -1.51 -6.98 -13.49
C CYS A 169 -2.89 -7.01 -14.16
N PHE A 170 -3.37 -5.83 -14.50
CA PHE A 170 -4.54 -5.62 -15.36
C PHE A 170 -4.17 -4.66 -16.49
N LYS A 171 -4.54 -5.00 -17.74
CA LYS A 171 -4.18 -4.18 -18.93
C LYS A 171 -2.69 -3.78 -18.96
N LYS A 172 -1.81 -4.72 -18.65
CA LYS A 172 -0.34 -4.57 -18.65
C LYS A 172 0.23 -3.59 -17.62
N ALA A 173 -0.50 -3.28 -16.54
CA ALA A 173 -0.03 -2.42 -15.45
C ALA A 173 -0.58 -2.89 -14.09
N LEU A 174 -0.07 -2.32 -12.99
CA LEU A 174 -0.65 -2.57 -11.68
C LEU A 174 -2.04 -1.93 -11.56
N PRO A 175 -3.08 -2.69 -11.17
CA PRO A 175 -4.42 -2.15 -10.99
C PRO A 175 -4.57 -1.43 -9.64
N GLN A 176 -5.37 -0.38 -9.63
CA GLN A 176 -5.77 0.29 -8.38
C GLN A 176 -6.90 -0.49 -7.72
N GLY A 177 -6.56 -1.41 -6.80
CA GLY A 177 -7.53 -2.23 -6.06
C GLY A 177 -7.10 -3.69 -5.87
N ALA A 178 -6.03 -4.15 -6.52
CA ALA A 178 -5.47 -5.47 -6.26
C ALA A 178 -4.65 -5.50 -4.97
N PRO A 179 -4.72 -6.56 -4.16
CA PRO A 179 -3.97 -6.67 -2.90
C PRO A 179 -2.44 -6.68 -3.09
N THR A 180 -1.94 -7.10 -4.24
CA THR A 180 -0.50 -7.15 -4.56
C THR A 180 0.07 -5.80 -4.97
N SER A 181 -0.75 -4.89 -5.54
CA SER A 181 -0.27 -3.62 -6.11
C SER A 181 0.48 -2.74 -5.11
N PRO A 182 0.03 -2.57 -3.85
CA PRO A 182 0.74 -1.75 -2.87
C PRO A 182 2.14 -2.26 -2.57
N ARG A 183 2.30 -3.55 -2.31
CA ARG A 183 3.61 -4.13 -1.98
C ARG A 183 4.54 -4.15 -3.20
N LEU A 184 4.04 -4.53 -4.37
CA LEU A 184 4.81 -4.52 -5.62
C LEU A 184 5.29 -3.10 -5.97
N SER A 185 4.45 -2.09 -5.77
CA SER A 185 4.85 -0.70 -6.02
C SER A 185 6.02 -0.27 -5.14
N ASN A 186 6.02 -0.66 -3.85
CA ASN A 186 7.12 -0.36 -2.93
C ASN A 186 8.42 -1.09 -3.31
N ILE A 187 8.33 -2.35 -3.73
CA ILE A 187 9.49 -3.14 -4.20
C ILE A 187 10.10 -2.48 -5.44
N ILE A 188 9.28 -2.17 -6.45
CA ILE A 188 9.74 -1.61 -7.72
C ILE A 188 10.30 -0.19 -7.53
N PHE A 189 9.73 0.59 -6.62
CA PHE A 189 10.17 1.96 -6.37
C PHE A 189 11.40 2.07 -5.45
N LYS A 190 11.88 0.95 -4.87
CA LYS A 190 12.99 0.92 -3.90
C LYS A 190 14.24 1.63 -4.44
N GLU A 191 14.71 1.27 -5.63
CA GLU A 191 15.90 1.88 -6.22
C GLU A 191 15.73 3.39 -6.43
N LEU A 192 14.54 3.80 -6.86
CA LEU A 192 14.24 5.21 -7.07
C LEU A 192 14.15 5.97 -5.73
N ASP A 193 13.56 5.37 -4.68
CA ASP A 193 13.59 5.91 -3.33
C ASP A 193 15.03 6.13 -2.83
N GLU A 194 15.93 5.16 -3.05
CA GLU A 194 17.35 5.26 -2.66
C GLU A 194 18.05 6.39 -3.38
N ARG A 195 17.77 6.57 -4.68
CA ARG A 195 18.33 7.66 -5.48
C ARG A 195 17.79 9.03 -5.04
N LEU A 196 16.49 9.14 -4.77
CA LEU A 196 15.84 10.35 -4.25
C LEU A 196 16.36 10.70 -2.85
N GLU A 197 16.50 9.71 -1.97
CA GLU A 197 17.09 9.91 -0.64
C GLU A 197 18.54 10.39 -0.73
N ALA A 198 19.37 9.74 -1.55
CA ALA A 198 20.76 10.13 -1.73
C ALA A 198 20.90 11.55 -2.28
N MET A 199 20.03 11.94 -3.22
CA MET A 199 19.98 13.30 -3.76
C MET A 199 19.57 14.31 -2.67
N ALA A 200 18.52 14.03 -1.91
CA ALA A 200 18.03 14.87 -0.83
C ALA A 200 19.07 15.03 0.29
N LYS A 201 19.67 13.93 0.75
CA LYS A 201 20.67 13.90 1.84
C LYS A 201 21.90 14.76 1.54
N ARG A 202 22.39 14.78 0.28
CA ARG A 202 23.52 15.64 -0.12
C ARG A 202 23.24 17.14 0.06
N ARG A 203 21.97 17.53 0.20
CA ARG A 203 21.53 18.92 0.40
C ARG A 203 20.99 19.20 1.79
N GLY A 204 21.13 18.26 2.73
CA GLY A 204 20.53 18.38 4.07
C GLY A 204 19.01 18.37 4.05
N ILE A 205 18.38 17.71 3.06
CA ILE A 205 16.94 17.59 2.89
C ILE A 205 16.50 16.20 3.34
N THR A 206 15.45 16.13 4.15
CA THR A 206 14.79 14.89 4.54
C THR A 206 13.77 14.48 3.47
N TYR A 207 13.79 13.20 3.10
CA TYR A 207 12.90 12.60 2.13
C TYR A 207 12.09 11.48 2.75
N SER A 208 10.82 11.38 2.37
CA SER A 208 9.97 10.20 2.59
C SER A 208 8.92 10.05 1.48
N ARG A 209 8.33 8.86 1.41
CA ARG A 209 7.23 8.56 0.48
C ARG A 209 6.09 7.83 1.18
N TYR A 210 4.86 8.26 0.90
CA TYR A 210 3.65 7.55 1.27
C TYR A 210 2.81 7.25 0.03
N ALA A 211 2.90 6.02 -0.48
CA ALA A 211 2.31 5.63 -1.76
C ALA A 211 2.82 6.50 -2.93
N ASP A 212 1.95 7.31 -3.52
CA ASP A 212 2.19 8.29 -4.58
C ASP A 212 2.65 9.65 -4.07
N ASP A 213 2.53 9.94 -2.77
CA ASP A 213 2.94 11.20 -2.17
C ASP A 213 4.44 11.19 -1.81
N LEU A 214 5.25 12.06 -2.43
CA LEU A 214 6.64 12.31 -2.09
C LEU A 214 6.72 13.56 -1.22
N THR A 215 7.46 13.48 -0.11
CA THR A 215 7.65 14.63 0.78
C THR A 215 9.14 14.90 0.97
N PHE A 216 9.52 16.15 0.77
CA PHE A 216 10.87 16.68 1.02
C PHE A 216 10.77 17.81 2.04
N SER A 217 11.69 17.89 3.01
CA SER A 217 11.69 18.99 3.98
C SER A 217 13.10 19.34 4.46
N SER A 218 13.31 20.59 4.88
CA SER A 218 14.60 21.11 5.31
C SER A 218 14.46 22.29 6.27
N HIS A 219 15.55 22.64 6.95
CA HIS A 219 15.66 23.87 7.73
C HIS A 219 15.96 25.10 6.86
N GLY A 220 16.47 24.92 5.65
CA GLY A 220 16.80 25.99 4.70
C GLY A 220 16.08 25.83 3.37
N GLY A 221 16.27 26.76 2.46
CA GLY A 221 15.68 26.69 1.13
C GLY A 221 16.13 25.45 0.35
N MET A 222 15.25 24.85 -0.42
CA MET A 222 15.48 23.60 -1.16
C MET A 222 15.97 23.81 -2.61
N GLY A 223 16.09 25.06 -3.07
CA GLY A 223 16.59 25.39 -4.42
C GLY A 223 15.81 24.68 -5.54
N ASN A 224 16.53 24.11 -6.50
CA ASN A 224 15.95 23.48 -7.70
C ASN A 224 15.54 22.00 -7.48
N ILE A 225 15.19 21.59 -6.26
CA ILE A 225 14.91 20.18 -5.94
C ILE A 225 13.80 19.57 -6.83
N LEU A 226 12.77 20.33 -7.17
CA LEU A 226 11.68 19.86 -8.02
C LEU A 226 12.19 19.35 -9.37
N ARG A 227 13.06 20.12 -10.04
CA ARG A 227 13.64 19.72 -11.33
C ARG A 227 14.52 18.46 -11.22
N GLU A 228 15.21 18.29 -10.08
CA GLU A 228 16.04 17.11 -9.86
C GLU A 228 15.20 15.87 -9.60
N VAL A 229 14.10 16.01 -8.85
CA VAL A 229 13.11 14.94 -8.67
C VAL A 229 12.53 14.52 -10.01
N GLU A 230 12.08 15.45 -10.84
CA GLU A 230 11.57 15.15 -12.19
C GLU A 230 12.59 14.41 -13.06
N ARG A 231 13.86 14.84 -13.00
CA ARG A 231 14.95 14.19 -13.76
C ARG A 231 15.17 12.75 -13.34
N LEU A 232 14.90 12.39 -12.06
CA LEU A 232 15.01 11.03 -11.57
C LEU A 232 13.75 10.20 -11.90
N LEU A 233 12.56 10.80 -11.87
CA LEU A 233 11.28 10.13 -12.07
C LEU A 233 11.01 9.81 -13.56
N ARG A 234 11.20 10.79 -14.46
CA ARG A 234 10.84 10.68 -15.88
C ARG A 234 11.44 9.49 -16.62
N PRO A 235 12.74 9.15 -16.45
CA PRO A 235 13.33 7.99 -17.11
C PRO A 235 12.73 6.64 -16.66
N GLN A 236 12.10 6.61 -15.46
CA GLN A 236 11.44 5.44 -14.91
C GLN A 236 9.94 5.37 -15.27
N GLY A 237 9.46 6.34 -16.07
CA GLY A 237 8.07 6.40 -16.52
C GLY A 237 7.10 7.05 -15.52
N PHE A 238 7.60 7.71 -14.47
CA PHE A 238 6.77 8.43 -13.50
C PHE A 238 6.71 9.92 -13.82
N LEU A 239 5.51 10.48 -13.78
CA LEU A 239 5.25 11.91 -13.97
C LEU A 239 4.65 12.50 -12.70
N LEU A 240 5.00 13.75 -12.40
CA LEU A 240 4.39 14.48 -11.30
C LEU A 240 3.04 15.06 -11.73
N ASN A 241 2.12 15.14 -10.78
CA ASN A 241 0.88 15.87 -10.93
C ASN A 241 1.13 17.35 -10.60
N GLU A 242 1.25 18.18 -11.63
CA GLU A 242 1.61 19.60 -11.48
C GLU A 242 0.61 20.38 -10.63
N GLU A 243 -0.69 20.01 -10.65
CA GLU A 243 -1.72 20.64 -9.83
C GLU A 243 -1.59 20.33 -8.33
N LYS A 244 -0.82 19.31 -7.96
CA LYS A 244 -0.62 18.87 -6.59
C LYS A 244 0.80 19.13 -6.07
N VAL A 245 1.53 20.01 -6.70
CA VAL A 245 2.82 20.49 -6.19
C VAL A 245 2.55 21.55 -5.13
N HIS A 246 2.92 21.25 -3.87
CA HIS A 246 2.75 22.18 -2.76
C HIS A 246 4.07 22.49 -2.09
N PHE A 247 4.45 23.75 -2.12
CA PHE A 247 5.62 24.27 -1.41
C PHE A 247 5.19 25.06 -0.17
N TYR A 248 5.77 24.73 0.97
CA TYR A 248 5.54 25.38 2.25
C TYR A 248 6.83 26.06 2.72
N GLY A 249 6.71 27.35 3.08
CA GLY A 249 7.77 28.14 3.68
C GLY A 249 7.75 28.14 5.21
N PRO A 250 8.63 28.96 5.84
CA PRO A 250 8.72 29.10 7.27
C PRO A 250 7.41 29.63 7.87
N GLY A 251 7.08 29.19 9.08
CA GLY A 251 5.90 29.67 9.84
C GLY A 251 4.55 29.16 9.34
N VAL A 252 4.48 28.55 8.16
CA VAL A 252 3.23 28.04 7.57
C VAL A 252 2.95 26.61 8.02
N PRO A 253 1.73 26.28 8.47
CA PRO A 253 1.32 24.92 8.75
C PRO A 253 1.43 24.06 7.47
N LYS A 254 2.20 22.98 7.52
CA LYS A 254 2.41 22.08 6.39
C LYS A 254 1.39 20.96 6.42
N ARG A 255 0.80 20.64 5.28
CA ARG A 255 -0.11 19.50 5.16
C ARG A 255 0.62 18.33 4.52
N ILE A 256 1.00 17.32 5.33
CA ILE A 256 1.74 16.14 4.91
C ILE A 256 0.87 14.91 5.14
N THR A 257 0.60 14.13 4.07
CA THR A 257 -0.28 12.94 4.13
C THR A 257 -1.59 13.15 4.89
N GLY A 258 -2.19 14.36 4.70
CA GLY A 258 -3.45 14.75 5.34
C GLY A 258 -3.33 15.27 6.77
N LEU A 259 -2.17 15.22 7.41
CA LEU A 259 -1.89 15.74 8.74
C LEU A 259 -1.30 17.15 8.68
N ILE A 260 -1.44 17.90 9.76
CA ILE A 260 -0.84 19.23 9.93
C ILE A 260 0.46 19.08 10.72
N VAL A 261 1.55 19.53 10.11
CA VAL A 261 2.88 19.59 10.71
C VAL A 261 3.23 21.05 10.98
N GLN A 262 3.41 21.39 12.24
CA GLN A 262 3.75 22.76 12.66
C GLN A 262 4.44 22.75 14.03
N ASN A 263 5.50 23.57 14.18
CA ASN A 263 6.22 23.76 15.44
C ASN A 263 6.66 22.44 16.09
N GLY A 264 7.24 21.54 15.31
CA GLY A 264 7.72 20.23 15.80
C GLY A 264 6.62 19.22 16.15
N SER A 265 5.33 19.55 15.92
CA SER A 265 4.22 18.66 16.23
C SER A 265 3.43 18.23 15.00
N VAL A 266 2.86 17.02 15.09
CA VAL A 266 1.96 16.45 14.07
C VAL A 266 0.55 16.39 14.66
N ARG A 267 -0.43 16.91 13.93
CA ARG A 267 -1.82 17.02 14.41
C ARG A 267 -2.83 16.67 13.33
N VAL A 268 -3.99 16.22 13.75
CA VAL A 268 -5.16 16.07 12.87
C VAL A 268 -5.72 17.46 12.53
N PRO A 269 -6.14 17.73 11.29
CA PRO A 269 -6.75 19.00 10.89
C PRO A 269 -7.90 19.43 11.82
N LYS A 270 -7.94 20.72 12.15
CA LYS A 270 -8.99 21.27 13.04
C LYS A 270 -10.41 21.01 12.52
N GLU A 271 -10.60 21.06 11.19
CA GLU A 271 -11.88 20.80 10.54
C GLU A 271 -12.37 19.37 10.79
N TYR A 272 -11.45 18.39 10.76
CA TYR A 272 -11.78 16.99 11.02
C TYR A 272 -12.27 16.80 12.46
N LYS A 273 -11.55 17.36 13.43
CA LYS A 273 -11.90 17.32 14.85
C LYS A 273 -13.22 18.05 15.12
N ARG A 274 -13.40 19.23 14.52
CA ARG A 274 -14.65 20.00 14.65
C ARG A 274 -15.86 19.25 14.12
N ARG A 275 -15.75 18.60 12.97
CA ARG A 275 -16.82 17.76 12.40
C ARG A 275 -17.20 16.61 13.34
N LEU A 276 -16.22 15.89 13.89
CA LEU A 276 -16.51 14.81 14.84
C LEU A 276 -17.20 15.34 16.10
N LYS A 277 -16.69 16.42 16.66
CA LYS A 277 -17.33 17.10 17.83
C LYS A 277 -18.77 17.50 17.56
N GLN A 278 -19.06 18.00 16.37
CA GLN A 278 -20.40 18.40 15.96
C GLN A 278 -21.35 17.18 15.86
N GLU A 279 -20.90 16.08 15.27
CA GLU A 279 -21.66 14.83 15.19
C GLU A 279 -22.00 14.31 16.61
N ILE A 280 -21.00 14.23 17.49
CA ILE A 280 -21.17 13.81 18.90
C ILE A 280 -22.18 14.71 19.62
N TYR A 281 -22.05 16.03 19.48
CA TYR A 281 -22.95 16.98 20.09
C TYR A 281 -24.40 16.76 19.66
N TYR A 282 -24.66 16.58 18.36
CA TYR A 282 -26.02 16.37 17.87
C TYR A 282 -26.59 15.01 18.30
N CYS A 283 -25.78 13.97 18.33
CA CYS A 283 -26.19 12.66 18.85
C CYS A 283 -26.59 12.73 20.33
N LYS A 284 -25.83 13.46 21.16
CA LYS A 284 -26.15 13.65 22.58
C LYS A 284 -27.42 14.52 22.79
N LYS A 285 -27.57 15.59 22.01
CA LYS A 285 -28.63 16.57 22.20
C LYS A 285 -29.98 16.11 21.65
N TYR A 286 -30.02 15.53 20.47
CA TYR A 286 -31.25 15.21 19.76
C TYR A 286 -31.50 13.70 19.63
N GLY A 287 -30.55 12.89 20.04
CA GLY A 287 -30.56 11.44 19.82
C GLY A 287 -30.01 11.06 18.43
N VAL A 288 -29.49 9.83 18.36
CA VAL A 288 -28.81 9.33 17.16
C VAL A 288 -29.76 9.23 15.95
N LEU A 289 -30.96 8.70 16.15
CA LEU A 289 -31.94 8.50 15.07
C LEU A 289 -32.38 9.82 14.44
N THR A 290 -32.80 10.78 15.28
CA THR A 290 -33.24 12.10 14.83
C THR A 290 -32.13 12.84 14.09
N HIS A 291 -30.88 12.73 14.58
CA HIS A 291 -29.74 13.32 13.90
C HIS A 291 -29.51 12.71 12.51
N LEU A 292 -29.59 11.39 12.38
CA LEU A 292 -29.42 10.68 11.10
C LEU A 292 -30.52 11.02 10.10
N GLU A 293 -31.77 11.08 10.54
CA GLU A 293 -32.91 11.48 9.72
C GLU A 293 -32.73 12.90 9.17
N ASN A 294 -32.34 13.85 10.01
CA ASN A 294 -32.13 15.25 9.62
C ASN A 294 -30.93 15.46 8.68
N THR A 295 -29.92 14.59 8.74
CA THR A 295 -28.75 14.70 7.85
C THR A 295 -28.87 13.92 6.55
N GLY A 296 -29.94 13.11 6.37
CA GLY A 296 -30.13 12.24 5.21
C GLY A 296 -28.99 11.23 5.05
N SER A 297 -28.35 10.86 6.15
CA SER A 297 -27.13 10.04 6.11
C SER A 297 -27.45 8.61 5.69
N LYS A 298 -26.82 8.16 4.58
CA LYS A 298 -26.86 6.75 4.12
C LYS A 298 -26.09 5.78 5.03
N LYS A 299 -25.44 6.27 6.11
CA LYS A 299 -24.57 5.48 7.01
C LYS A 299 -25.31 4.91 8.22
N PHE A 300 -26.60 4.72 8.12
CA PHE A 300 -27.47 4.34 9.23
C PHE A 300 -27.00 3.09 9.99
N VAL A 301 -26.62 2.03 9.27
CA VAL A 301 -26.31 0.71 9.87
C VAL A 301 -24.98 0.68 10.62
N HIS A 302 -23.97 1.44 10.18
CA HIS A 302 -22.60 1.45 10.75
C HIS A 302 -22.19 2.81 11.28
N TYR A 303 -23.15 3.59 11.77
CA TYR A 303 -22.86 4.97 12.16
C TYR A 303 -22.03 5.04 13.45
N ARG A 304 -22.25 4.13 14.40
CA ARG A 304 -21.45 3.98 15.62
C ARG A 304 -19.99 3.71 15.25
N GLU A 305 -19.74 2.68 14.48
CA GLU A 305 -18.39 2.29 14.04
C GLU A 305 -17.73 3.41 13.24
N TYR A 306 -18.48 4.15 12.46
CA TYR A 306 -17.99 5.32 11.72
C TYR A 306 -17.48 6.44 12.65
N LEU A 307 -18.20 6.77 13.72
CA LEU A 307 -17.78 7.80 14.68
C LEU A 307 -16.60 7.33 15.53
N TYR A 308 -16.66 6.08 16.05
CA TYR A 308 -15.53 5.49 16.77
C TYR A 308 -14.28 5.40 15.89
N GLY A 309 -14.40 4.98 14.63
CA GLY A 309 -13.30 4.98 13.68
C GLY A 309 -12.65 6.34 13.50
N LYS A 310 -13.44 7.42 13.49
CA LYS A 310 -12.91 8.79 13.47
C LYS A 310 -12.19 9.17 14.76
N ALA A 311 -12.71 8.78 15.92
CA ALA A 311 -12.09 9.05 17.21
C ALA A 311 -10.77 8.26 17.35
N TYR A 312 -10.73 6.99 16.97
CA TYR A 312 -9.51 6.18 16.93
C TYR A 312 -8.46 6.73 15.94
N TYR A 313 -8.88 7.28 14.82
CA TYR A 313 -7.97 7.97 13.90
C TYR A 313 -7.31 9.19 14.59
N ILE A 314 -8.07 9.99 15.33
CA ILE A 314 -7.52 11.09 16.11
C ILE A 314 -6.60 10.56 17.22
N HIS A 315 -7.01 9.51 17.93
CA HIS A 315 -6.23 8.89 19.00
C HIS A 315 -4.88 8.35 18.49
N MET A 316 -4.83 7.75 17.32
CA MET A 316 -3.58 7.28 16.70
C MET A 316 -2.57 8.43 16.53
N ILE A 317 -3.02 9.64 16.22
CA ILE A 317 -2.15 10.80 15.97
C ILE A 317 -1.92 11.61 17.26
N GLU A 318 -3.00 11.97 17.96
CA GLU A 318 -3.06 12.80 19.17
C GLU A 318 -3.78 11.99 20.28
N PRO A 319 -3.11 11.10 21.04
CA PRO A 319 -3.77 10.16 21.97
C PRO A 319 -4.65 10.85 23.00
N GLU A 320 -4.17 11.91 23.63
CA GLU A 320 -4.94 12.65 24.67
C GLU A 320 -6.23 13.25 24.11
N VAL A 321 -6.14 13.84 22.91
CA VAL A 321 -7.31 14.42 22.24
C VAL A 321 -8.29 13.35 21.79
N GLY A 322 -7.78 12.23 21.30
CA GLY A 322 -8.59 11.08 20.88
C GLY A 322 -9.37 10.45 22.02
N ASN A 323 -8.75 10.32 23.20
CA ASN A 323 -9.41 9.79 24.42
C ASN A 323 -10.63 10.62 24.80
N ILE A 324 -10.54 11.96 24.77
CA ILE A 324 -11.68 12.83 25.05
C ILE A 324 -12.87 12.50 24.13
N TYR A 325 -12.62 12.29 22.82
CA TYR A 325 -13.68 11.94 21.88
C TYR A 325 -14.23 10.53 22.10
N LEU A 326 -13.41 9.55 22.48
CA LEU A 326 -13.85 8.20 22.82
C LEU A 326 -14.74 8.22 24.06
N GLU A 327 -14.34 8.90 25.13
CA GLU A 327 -15.14 9.10 26.35
C GLU A 327 -16.49 9.80 26.05
N GLU A 328 -16.48 10.81 25.17
CA GLU A 328 -17.71 11.48 24.75
C GLU A 328 -18.63 10.57 23.93
N LEU A 329 -18.11 9.68 23.12
CA LEU A 329 -18.88 8.68 22.36
C LEU A 329 -19.48 7.60 23.27
N ASP A 330 -18.79 7.20 24.34
CA ASP A 330 -19.27 6.22 25.31
C ASP A 330 -20.49 6.73 26.11
N GLN A 331 -20.66 8.05 26.22
CA GLN A 331 -21.80 8.67 26.86
C GLN A 331 -23.06 8.73 25.98
N ILE A 332 -22.95 8.41 24.68
CA ILE A 332 -24.10 8.41 23.77
C ILE A 332 -24.97 7.17 24.04
N ARG A 333 -26.27 7.38 24.17
CA ARG A 333 -27.25 6.27 24.22
C ARG A 333 -27.48 5.73 22.79
N TRP A 334 -26.76 4.68 22.45
CA TRP A 334 -26.89 4.03 21.17
C TRP A 334 -28.18 3.20 21.11
N PRO A 335 -29.01 3.31 20.05
CA PRO A 335 -30.14 2.41 19.84
C PRO A 335 -29.69 0.94 19.77
N GLY A 336 -30.52 0.00 20.25
CA GLY A 336 -30.14 -1.41 20.42
C GLY A 336 -29.60 -2.13 19.16
N PHE A 337 -30.02 -1.71 17.96
CA PHE A 337 -29.50 -2.24 16.70
C PHE A 337 -28.09 -1.69 16.31
N PHE A 338 -27.56 -0.66 17.04
CA PHE A 338 -26.18 -0.23 16.95
C PHE A 338 -25.31 -0.81 18.08
N ALA A 339 -25.92 -1.42 19.09
CA ALA A 339 -25.23 -2.16 20.14
C ALA A 339 -24.92 -3.55 19.64
N GLY A 340 -23.95 -3.68 18.71
CA GLY A 340 -23.38 -4.97 18.41
C GLY A 340 -22.79 -5.54 19.68
N GLU A 341 -23.19 -6.75 20.07
CA GLU A 341 -22.55 -7.50 21.14
C GLU A 341 -21.04 -7.58 20.87
N CYS A 342 -20.23 -7.18 21.86
CA CYS A 342 -18.79 -7.35 21.87
C CYS A 342 -18.41 -8.81 21.95
#